data_79d2d0fd6486fbff351e1fcd336e4dce
#
_entry.id   79d2d0fd6486fbff351e1fcd336e4dce
#
_cell.length_a   1.000
_cell.length_b   1.000
_cell.length_c   1.000
_cell.angle_alpha   90.00
_cell.angle_beta   90.00
_cell.angle_gamma   90.00
#
_symmetry.space_group_name_H-M   'P 1'
#
loop_
_entity.id
_entity.type
_entity.pdbx_description
1 polymer ?
#
loop_
_entity_poly.entity_id
_entity_poly.type
_entity_poly.pdbx_seq_one_letter_code
_entity_poly.pdbx_strand_id
1 'polypeptide(L)'
;MVDGTVRTLLRQWWNQRDDYQWRIDFLRTRGLLPVLRYIIAGIGGSLGVLSVYNAFVPPGADGVLIRTGWAILAVGSLGWAARWALGSWPTVRESAALVVFVDVMMTVSALLFGDPTLAMSGIPILLCAGGYVVFFHGPRLHLVHIAWCTASVVGIAIWLAVSDPVFGPQLAVSRAIIALAVTVCVLPALQFGFWLLQDSSMQSLTDPLTELTNRRGLAVSVKRLNTDARADATLCALLIDVDRFKSVNDTFGHAVGDDVLIRTARRIRASVPEDAVVVRWGGEEFLVVDRIPGNQAETVAERIRAAVAEPAEPTVTVSIGLATCERADIDLIDVISAADAAMYEAKADGGNKVVITAEAA
;
A
#
# COMPACT_ATOMS: atom_id res chain seq x y z
N MET A 1 -18.11 -10.45 24.04
CA MET A 1 -18.07 -9.48 22.92
C MET A 1 -16.68 -9.36 22.28
N VAL A 2 -15.59 -9.30 23.01
CA VAL A 2 -14.20 -9.15 22.46
C VAL A 2 -13.79 -10.31 21.56
N ASP A 3 -14.16 -11.53 21.87
CA ASP A 3 -13.76 -12.74 21.13
C ASP A 3 -14.31 -12.80 19.68
N GLY A 4 -15.52 -12.29 19.45
CA GLY A 4 -16.11 -12.20 18.11
C GLY A 4 -15.41 -11.17 17.20
N THR A 5 -14.95 -10.06 17.77
CA THR A 5 -14.24 -9.01 17.04
C THR A 5 -12.86 -9.48 16.58
N VAL A 6 -12.09 -10.13 17.44
CA VAL A 6 -10.75 -10.65 17.11
C VAL A 6 -10.82 -11.71 16.01
N ARG A 7 -11.76 -12.65 16.10
CA ARG A 7 -11.96 -13.68 15.06
C ARG A 7 -12.32 -13.09 13.73
N THR A 8 -13.13 -12.04 13.71
CA THR A 8 -13.51 -11.34 12.48
C THR A 8 -12.30 -10.65 11.85
N LEU A 9 -11.49 -9.92 12.63
CA LEU A 9 -10.28 -9.27 12.16
C LEU A 9 -9.25 -10.28 11.61
N LEU A 10 -9.02 -11.39 12.30
CA LEU A 10 -8.13 -12.45 11.83
C LEU A 10 -8.62 -13.08 10.53
N ARG A 11 -9.93 -13.28 10.37
CA ARG A 11 -10.52 -13.78 9.12
C ARG A 11 -10.36 -12.77 7.98
N GLN A 12 -10.56 -11.48 8.24
CA GLN A 12 -10.35 -10.41 7.26
C GLN A 12 -8.88 -10.34 6.82
N TRP A 13 -7.96 -10.32 7.79
CA TRP A 13 -6.52 -10.36 7.53
C TRP A 13 -6.12 -11.58 6.69
N TRP A 14 -6.61 -12.77 7.02
CA TRP A 14 -6.30 -14.00 6.26
C TRP A 14 -6.82 -13.97 4.83
N ASN A 15 -8.00 -13.37 4.62
CA ASN A 15 -8.67 -13.30 3.31
C ASN A 15 -8.37 -12.02 2.55
N GLN A 16 -7.48 -11.16 3.06
CA GLN A 16 -7.08 -9.94 2.33
C GLN A 16 -6.56 -10.28 0.94
N ARG A 17 -6.85 -9.42 -0.03
CA ARG A 17 -6.19 -9.49 -1.33
C ARG A 17 -4.73 -9.11 -1.16
N ASP A 18 -3.84 -9.77 -1.90
CA ASP A 18 -2.43 -9.43 -1.89
C ASP A 18 -2.23 -8.09 -2.65
N ASP A 19 -2.11 -7.01 -1.90
CA ASP A 19 -1.92 -5.66 -2.43
C ASP A 19 -0.46 -5.36 -2.79
N TYR A 20 0.26 -6.37 -3.28
CA TYR A 20 1.67 -6.26 -3.67
C TYR A 20 1.92 -5.05 -4.58
N GLN A 21 1.09 -4.87 -5.61
CA GLN A 21 1.26 -3.77 -6.57
C GLN A 21 1.08 -2.40 -5.92
N TRP A 22 0.12 -2.24 -5.03
CA TRP A 22 -0.08 -1.00 -4.28
C TRP A 22 1.15 -0.63 -3.45
N ARG A 23 1.77 -1.61 -2.77
CA ARG A 23 3.00 -1.38 -1.99
C ARG A 23 4.16 -0.94 -2.87
N ILE A 24 4.30 -1.54 -4.06
CA ILE A 24 5.32 -1.13 -5.03
C ILE A 24 5.08 0.30 -5.51
N ASP A 25 3.85 0.66 -5.87
CA ASP A 25 3.52 2.00 -6.36
C ASP A 25 3.71 3.05 -5.26
N PHE A 26 3.36 2.74 -4.02
CA PHE A 26 3.63 3.58 -2.85
C PHE A 26 5.12 3.87 -2.64
N LEU A 27 5.99 2.87 -2.78
CA LEU A 27 7.44 3.05 -2.68
C LEU A 27 8.03 3.74 -3.91
N ARG A 28 7.43 3.52 -5.08
CA ARG A 28 7.84 4.15 -6.35
C ARG A 28 7.63 5.65 -6.31
N THR A 29 6.47 6.11 -5.87
CA THR A 29 6.14 7.54 -5.77
C THR A 29 7.05 8.29 -4.79
N ARG A 30 7.66 7.58 -3.82
CA ARG A 30 8.62 8.14 -2.86
C ARG A 30 10.08 7.94 -3.26
N GLY A 31 10.36 7.38 -4.44
CA GLY A 31 11.74 7.14 -4.90
C GLY A 31 12.51 6.08 -4.11
N LEU A 32 11.83 5.24 -3.29
CA LEU A 32 12.49 4.29 -2.39
C LEU A 32 12.82 2.95 -3.03
N LEU A 33 12.19 2.59 -4.15
CA LEU A 33 12.43 1.30 -4.81
C LEU A 33 13.89 1.05 -5.21
N PRO A 34 14.63 2.00 -5.80
CA PRO A 34 16.03 1.79 -6.13
C PRO A 34 16.88 1.50 -4.89
N VAL A 35 16.65 2.26 -3.81
CA VAL A 35 17.40 2.10 -2.55
C VAL A 35 17.18 0.71 -1.97
N LEU A 36 15.93 0.28 -1.83
CA LEU A 36 15.59 -1.04 -1.32
C LEU A 36 16.18 -2.16 -2.20
N ARG A 37 16.11 -2.01 -3.52
CA ARG A 37 16.67 -2.96 -4.47
C ARG A 37 18.18 -3.15 -4.27
N TYR A 38 18.93 -2.07 -4.09
CA TYR A 38 20.37 -2.14 -3.84
C TYR A 38 20.70 -2.69 -2.45
N ILE A 39 19.89 -2.40 -1.42
CA ILE A 39 20.06 -3.00 -0.09
C ILE A 39 19.89 -4.52 -0.19
N ILE A 40 18.81 -4.99 -0.83
CA ILE A 40 18.53 -6.41 -1.02
C ILE A 40 19.67 -7.08 -1.82
N ALA A 41 20.09 -6.46 -2.92
CA ALA A 41 21.23 -6.95 -3.72
C ALA A 41 22.53 -7.02 -2.90
N GLY A 42 22.80 -6.02 -2.06
CA GLY A 42 23.98 -5.97 -1.19
C GLY A 42 24.00 -7.11 -0.17
N ILE A 43 22.84 -7.44 0.44
CA ILE A 43 22.73 -8.60 1.34
C ILE A 43 23.07 -9.88 0.60
N GLY A 44 22.46 -10.13 -0.57
CA GLY A 44 22.76 -11.31 -1.39
C GLY A 44 24.21 -11.36 -1.85
N GLY A 45 24.78 -10.21 -2.22
CA GLY A 45 26.18 -10.10 -2.63
C GLY A 45 27.15 -10.46 -1.51
N SER A 46 26.92 -9.98 -0.28
CA SER A 46 27.73 -10.30 0.89
C SER A 46 27.67 -11.79 1.24
N LEU A 47 26.49 -12.41 1.14
CA LEU A 47 26.33 -13.87 1.31
C LEU A 47 27.05 -14.66 0.20
N GLY A 48 27.03 -14.16 -1.03
CA GLY A 48 27.79 -14.74 -2.13
C GLY A 48 29.30 -14.69 -1.89
N VAL A 49 29.83 -13.56 -1.44
CA VAL A 49 31.25 -13.42 -1.08
C VAL A 49 31.63 -14.37 0.07
N LEU A 50 30.78 -14.46 1.11
CA LEU A 50 30.99 -15.42 2.20
C LEU A 50 30.99 -16.86 1.70
N SER A 51 30.10 -17.21 0.78
CA SER A 51 30.06 -18.56 0.18
C SER A 51 31.31 -18.87 -0.66
N VAL A 52 31.82 -17.86 -1.39
CA VAL A 52 33.12 -17.99 -2.08
C VAL A 52 34.25 -18.27 -1.09
N TYR A 53 34.32 -17.46 0.00
CA TYR A 53 35.34 -17.70 1.04
C TYR A 53 35.24 -19.11 1.62
N ASN A 54 34.05 -19.57 1.97
CA ASN A 54 33.82 -20.91 2.52
C ASN A 54 34.14 -22.05 1.52
N ALA A 55 34.10 -21.82 0.20
CA ALA A 55 34.53 -22.79 -0.79
C ALA A 55 36.04 -23.03 -0.76
N PHE A 56 36.84 -22.03 -0.40
CA PHE A 56 38.29 -22.14 -0.27
C PHE A 56 38.75 -22.58 1.13
N VAL A 57 38.04 -22.06 2.17
CA VAL A 57 38.33 -22.33 3.58
C VAL A 57 37.04 -22.84 4.24
N PRO A 58 36.66 -24.10 3.99
CA PRO A 58 35.40 -24.63 4.49
C PRO A 58 35.41 -24.68 6.03
N PRO A 59 34.37 -24.11 6.68
CA PRO A 59 34.21 -24.27 8.13
C PRO A 59 33.76 -25.73 8.41
N GLY A 60 34.42 -26.42 9.29
CA GLY A 60 34.08 -27.80 9.65
C GLY A 60 34.68 -28.85 8.71
N ALA A 61 33.86 -29.78 8.21
CA ALA A 61 34.31 -30.88 7.35
C ALA A 61 34.88 -30.39 6.00
N ASP A 62 36.03 -30.85 5.64
CA ASP A 62 36.67 -30.60 4.33
C ASP A 62 36.36 -31.73 3.34
N GLY A 63 36.30 -31.40 2.06
CA GLY A 63 36.10 -32.37 0.97
C GLY A 63 35.56 -31.71 -0.29
N VAL A 64 35.72 -32.41 -1.41
CA VAL A 64 35.28 -31.93 -2.72
C VAL A 64 33.77 -31.61 -2.72
N LEU A 65 32.96 -32.44 -2.09
CA LEU A 65 31.50 -32.25 -2.04
C LEU A 65 31.10 -30.96 -1.31
N ILE A 66 31.73 -30.69 -0.16
CA ILE A 66 31.46 -29.50 0.63
C ILE A 66 31.89 -28.23 -0.12
N ARG A 67 33.08 -28.22 -0.69
CA ARG A 67 33.61 -27.11 -1.52
C ARG A 67 32.75 -26.86 -2.75
N THR A 68 32.29 -27.93 -3.42
CA THR A 68 31.36 -27.80 -4.55
C THR A 68 29.99 -27.21 -4.08
N GLY A 69 29.47 -27.63 -2.94
CA GLY A 69 28.24 -27.06 -2.34
C GLY A 69 28.37 -25.57 -2.10
N TRP A 70 29.46 -25.13 -1.48
CA TRP A 70 29.72 -23.68 -1.25
C TRP A 70 29.88 -22.92 -2.56
N ALA A 71 30.52 -23.50 -3.58
CA ALA A 71 30.65 -22.89 -4.90
C ALA A 71 29.28 -22.72 -5.59
N ILE A 72 28.40 -23.72 -5.50
CA ILE A 72 27.01 -23.63 -6.01
C ILE A 72 26.23 -22.51 -5.26
N LEU A 73 26.35 -22.45 -3.93
CA LEU A 73 25.73 -21.39 -3.13
C LEU A 73 26.26 -20.00 -3.52
N ALA A 74 27.56 -19.89 -3.77
CA ALA A 74 28.16 -18.63 -4.22
C ALA A 74 27.57 -18.17 -5.56
N VAL A 75 27.48 -19.04 -6.54
CA VAL A 75 26.89 -18.77 -7.86
C VAL A 75 25.42 -18.37 -7.69
N GLY A 76 24.66 -19.12 -6.90
CA GLY A 76 23.24 -18.83 -6.62
C GLY A 76 23.04 -17.47 -5.95
N SER A 77 23.80 -17.16 -4.89
CA SER A 77 23.70 -15.89 -4.16
C SER A 77 24.14 -14.68 -4.98
N LEU A 78 25.23 -14.82 -5.75
CA LEU A 78 25.69 -13.75 -6.66
C LEU A 78 24.70 -13.54 -7.82
N GLY A 79 24.15 -14.64 -8.38
CA GLY A 79 23.11 -14.58 -9.41
C GLY A 79 21.83 -13.88 -8.90
N TRP A 80 21.41 -14.21 -7.66
CA TRP A 80 20.29 -13.56 -7.00
C TRP A 80 20.58 -12.06 -6.75
N ALA A 81 21.78 -11.72 -6.28
CA ALA A 81 22.21 -10.33 -6.09
C ALA A 81 22.22 -9.55 -7.42
N ALA A 82 22.74 -10.15 -8.49
CA ALA A 82 22.75 -9.57 -9.83
C ALA A 82 21.31 -9.35 -10.35
N ARG A 83 20.40 -10.32 -10.13
CA ARG A 83 18.98 -10.17 -10.49
C ARG A 83 18.36 -8.92 -9.82
N TRP A 84 18.65 -8.69 -8.55
CA TRP A 84 18.16 -7.49 -7.82
C TRP A 84 18.88 -6.21 -8.25
N ALA A 85 20.17 -6.23 -8.47
CA ALA A 85 20.94 -5.04 -8.84
C ALA A 85 20.62 -4.54 -10.27
N LEU A 86 20.46 -5.46 -11.21
CA LEU A 86 20.38 -5.17 -12.64
C LEU A 86 18.95 -5.24 -13.20
N GLY A 87 18.09 -6.05 -12.59
CA GLY A 87 16.73 -6.27 -13.06
C GLY A 87 15.74 -5.17 -12.64
N SER A 88 14.54 -5.21 -13.20
CA SER A 88 13.39 -4.45 -12.71
C SER A 88 12.88 -5.03 -11.39
N TRP A 89 12.01 -4.29 -10.70
CA TRP A 89 11.30 -4.83 -9.52
C TRP A 89 10.49 -6.07 -9.91
N PRO A 90 10.58 -7.19 -9.16
CA PRO A 90 9.97 -8.45 -9.55
C PRO A 90 8.43 -8.38 -9.54
N THR A 91 7.79 -9.20 -10.34
CA THR A 91 6.36 -9.47 -10.24
C THR A 91 6.06 -10.23 -8.93
N VAL A 92 4.79 -10.26 -8.50
CA VAL A 92 4.39 -10.95 -7.26
C VAL A 92 4.81 -12.43 -7.26
N ARG A 93 4.66 -13.12 -8.41
CA ARG A 93 5.05 -14.55 -8.55
C ARG A 93 6.56 -14.73 -8.52
N GLU A 94 7.29 -13.90 -9.23
CA GLU A 94 8.76 -13.92 -9.20
C GLU A 94 9.29 -13.59 -7.80
N SER A 95 8.71 -12.60 -7.13
CA SER A 95 9.06 -12.23 -5.76
C SER A 95 8.85 -13.40 -4.79
N ALA A 96 7.72 -14.10 -4.88
CA ALA A 96 7.47 -15.30 -4.09
C ALA A 96 8.48 -16.42 -4.38
N ALA A 97 8.83 -16.64 -5.65
CA ALA A 97 9.86 -17.63 -6.02
C ALA A 97 11.24 -17.26 -5.48
N LEU A 98 11.60 -15.97 -5.48
CA LEU A 98 12.85 -15.47 -4.90
C LEU A 98 12.90 -15.67 -3.38
N VAL A 99 11.77 -15.54 -2.67
CA VAL A 99 11.70 -15.85 -1.22
C VAL A 99 11.97 -17.34 -0.98
N VAL A 100 11.26 -18.22 -1.69
CA VAL A 100 11.48 -19.67 -1.56
C VAL A 100 12.93 -20.06 -1.90
N PHE A 101 13.50 -19.45 -2.93
CA PHE A 101 14.91 -19.66 -3.30
C PHE A 101 15.85 -19.29 -2.14
N VAL A 102 15.65 -18.14 -1.48
CA VAL A 102 16.46 -17.70 -0.34
C VAL A 102 16.29 -18.67 0.84
N ASP A 103 15.08 -19.11 1.15
CA ASP A 103 14.80 -20.05 2.24
C ASP A 103 15.57 -21.36 2.04
N VAL A 104 15.55 -21.91 0.82
CA VAL A 104 16.30 -23.13 0.47
C VAL A 104 17.80 -22.89 0.57
N MET A 105 18.32 -21.82 -0.04
CA MET A 105 19.74 -21.49 -0.05
C MET A 105 20.31 -21.32 1.36
N MET A 106 19.55 -20.64 2.25
CA MET A 106 19.98 -20.44 3.64
C MET A 106 20.00 -21.74 4.44
N THR A 107 19.00 -22.60 4.25
CA THR A 107 18.95 -23.91 4.90
C THR A 107 20.11 -24.81 4.41
N VAL A 108 20.36 -24.84 3.10
CA VAL A 108 21.49 -25.60 2.54
C VAL A 108 22.82 -25.06 3.05
N SER A 109 23.00 -23.73 3.13
CA SER A 109 24.23 -23.13 3.68
C SER A 109 24.46 -23.56 5.13
N ALA A 110 23.40 -23.59 5.95
CA ALA A 110 23.49 -24.04 7.33
C ALA A 110 23.95 -25.51 7.44
N LEU A 111 23.45 -26.38 6.57
CA LEU A 111 23.85 -27.79 6.55
C LEU A 111 25.29 -27.99 6.07
N LEU A 112 25.80 -27.16 5.16
CA LEU A 112 27.17 -27.26 4.63
C LEU A 112 28.26 -26.86 5.65
N PHE A 113 27.90 -26.20 6.77
CA PHE A 113 28.86 -25.95 7.84
C PHE A 113 29.43 -27.22 8.44
N GLY A 114 28.72 -28.37 8.36
CA GLY A 114 29.17 -29.64 8.92
C GLY A 114 29.22 -29.67 10.46
N ASP A 115 28.97 -28.55 11.10
CA ASP A 115 28.87 -28.38 12.55
C ASP A 115 27.50 -27.76 12.92
N PRO A 116 26.70 -28.42 13.77
CA PRO A 116 25.36 -27.95 14.08
C PRO A 116 25.33 -26.65 14.89
N THR A 117 26.41 -26.32 15.60
CA THR A 117 26.51 -25.05 16.35
C THR A 117 26.68 -23.87 15.39
N LEU A 118 27.52 -24.05 14.37
CA LEU A 118 27.68 -23.07 13.28
C LEU A 118 26.42 -22.97 12.43
N ALA A 119 25.79 -24.11 12.10
CA ALA A 119 24.53 -24.16 11.38
C ALA A 119 23.44 -23.33 12.07
N MET A 120 23.31 -23.48 13.39
CA MET A 120 22.34 -22.74 14.21
C MET A 120 22.61 -21.23 14.23
N SER A 121 23.85 -20.82 14.06
CA SER A 121 24.25 -19.40 13.99
C SER A 121 23.82 -18.71 12.67
N GLY A 122 23.55 -19.47 11.61
CA GLY A 122 23.03 -18.96 10.34
C GLY A 122 21.53 -18.67 10.32
N ILE A 123 20.77 -19.20 11.27
CA ILE A 123 19.29 -19.04 11.33
C ILE A 123 18.80 -17.59 11.33
N PRO A 124 19.44 -16.60 12.01
CA PRO A 124 19.01 -15.23 11.98
C PRO A 124 18.87 -14.63 10.58
N ILE A 125 19.58 -15.17 9.57
CA ILE A 125 19.49 -14.70 8.19
C ILE A 125 18.13 -15.07 7.56
N LEU A 126 17.53 -16.20 7.93
CA LEU A 126 16.16 -16.56 7.54
C LEU A 126 15.14 -15.53 8.03
N LEU A 127 15.38 -14.92 9.18
CA LEU A 127 14.50 -13.87 9.73
C LEU A 127 14.50 -12.60 8.86
N CYS A 128 15.59 -12.30 8.17
CA CYS A 128 15.66 -11.18 7.23
C CYS A 128 14.72 -11.39 6.03
N ALA A 129 14.65 -12.64 5.51
CA ALA A 129 13.69 -13.00 4.46
C ALA A 129 12.25 -12.86 4.97
N GLY A 130 11.99 -13.24 6.23
CA GLY A 130 10.70 -13.03 6.90
C GLY A 130 10.28 -11.57 6.95
N GLY A 131 11.19 -10.64 7.24
CA GLY A 131 10.93 -9.19 7.18
C GLY A 131 10.46 -8.73 5.80
N TYR A 132 11.08 -9.23 4.72
CA TYR A 132 10.63 -8.97 3.36
C TYR A 132 9.21 -9.51 3.11
N VAL A 133 8.93 -10.75 3.54
CA VAL A 133 7.61 -11.36 3.38
C VAL A 133 6.53 -10.57 4.14
N VAL A 134 6.81 -10.16 5.37
CA VAL A 134 5.92 -9.32 6.20
C VAL A 134 5.51 -8.06 5.47
N PHE A 135 6.47 -7.39 4.82
CA PHE A 135 6.22 -6.10 4.18
C PHE A 135 5.57 -6.22 2.80
N PHE A 136 6.00 -7.19 1.97
CA PHE A 136 5.59 -7.26 0.56
C PHE A 136 4.50 -8.28 0.27
N HIS A 137 4.31 -9.32 1.10
CA HIS A 137 3.41 -10.42 0.80
C HIS A 137 2.31 -10.59 1.84
N GLY A 138 1.25 -11.31 1.42
CA GLY A 138 0.13 -11.65 2.29
C GLY A 138 0.43 -12.82 3.23
N PRO A 139 -0.53 -13.14 4.16
CA PRO A 139 -0.34 -14.13 5.21
C PRO A 139 -0.12 -15.55 4.70
N ARG A 140 -0.56 -15.88 3.49
CA ARG A 140 -0.40 -17.24 2.89
C ARG A 140 1.06 -17.56 2.60
N LEU A 141 1.81 -16.64 1.94
CA LEU A 141 3.24 -16.86 1.70
C LEU A 141 4.02 -16.80 2.99
N HIS A 142 3.61 -15.94 3.92
CA HIS A 142 4.21 -15.89 5.25
C HIS A 142 4.07 -17.21 6.01
N LEU A 143 2.91 -17.88 5.94
CA LEU A 143 2.74 -19.19 6.54
C LEU A 143 3.70 -20.25 5.95
N VAL A 144 3.90 -20.24 4.62
CA VAL A 144 4.86 -21.14 3.95
C VAL A 144 6.27 -20.87 4.47
N HIS A 145 6.68 -19.60 4.55
CA HIS A 145 7.97 -19.19 5.09
C HIS A 145 8.14 -19.63 6.55
N ILE A 146 7.13 -19.39 7.42
CA ILE A 146 7.14 -19.84 8.83
C ILE A 146 7.30 -21.34 8.94
N ALA A 147 6.55 -22.11 8.15
CA ALA A 147 6.63 -23.57 8.15
C ALA A 147 8.03 -24.05 7.75
N TRP A 148 8.62 -23.44 6.72
CA TRP A 148 10.00 -23.75 6.28
C TRP A 148 11.03 -23.41 7.36
N CYS A 149 10.98 -22.20 7.92
CA CYS A 149 11.88 -21.77 9.00
C CYS A 149 11.76 -22.67 10.22
N THR A 150 10.52 -23.01 10.62
CA THR A 150 10.27 -23.91 11.76
C THR A 150 10.88 -25.28 11.52
N ALA A 151 10.68 -25.88 10.35
CA ALA A 151 11.26 -27.16 9.99
C ALA A 151 12.80 -27.13 10.01
N SER A 152 13.39 -26.05 9.47
CA SER A 152 14.86 -25.86 9.45
C SER A 152 15.43 -25.71 10.87
N VAL A 153 14.80 -24.86 11.70
CA VAL A 153 15.21 -24.65 13.10
C VAL A 153 15.13 -25.94 13.90
N VAL A 154 14.00 -26.66 13.81
CA VAL A 154 13.80 -27.92 14.54
C VAL A 154 14.76 -28.98 14.06
N GLY A 155 14.97 -29.12 12.75
CA GLY A 155 15.92 -30.10 12.20
C GLY A 155 17.35 -29.87 12.67
N ILE A 156 17.83 -28.62 12.63
CA ILE A 156 19.18 -28.25 13.09
C ILE A 156 19.29 -28.41 14.62
N ALA A 157 18.23 -28.07 15.38
CA ALA A 157 18.22 -28.25 16.82
C ALA A 157 18.31 -29.73 17.24
N ILE A 158 17.59 -30.62 16.53
CA ILE A 158 17.70 -32.06 16.75
C ILE A 158 19.12 -32.53 16.42
N TRP A 159 19.69 -32.10 15.28
CA TRP A 159 21.07 -32.42 14.91
C TRP A 159 22.06 -31.98 16.00
N LEU A 160 21.94 -30.76 16.53
CA LEU A 160 22.78 -30.23 17.60
C LEU A 160 22.65 -31.06 18.89
N ALA A 161 21.41 -31.38 19.28
CA ALA A 161 21.16 -32.17 20.51
C ALA A 161 21.73 -33.58 20.45
N VAL A 162 21.77 -34.21 19.28
CA VAL A 162 22.29 -35.57 19.08
C VAL A 162 23.83 -35.57 18.91
N SER A 163 24.41 -34.51 18.29
CA SER A 163 25.84 -34.42 18.03
C SER A 163 26.69 -34.14 19.27
N ASP A 164 26.13 -33.41 20.27
CA ASP A 164 26.77 -33.14 21.56
C ASP A 164 25.81 -33.51 22.70
N PRO A 165 25.90 -34.73 23.24
CA PRO A 165 24.97 -35.17 24.28
C PRO A 165 25.08 -34.43 25.61
N VAL A 166 26.16 -33.69 25.86
CA VAL A 166 26.40 -32.99 27.14
C VAL A 166 25.79 -31.59 27.11
N PHE A 167 26.17 -30.77 26.13
CA PHE A 167 25.72 -29.37 26.06
C PHE A 167 24.72 -29.12 24.92
N GLY A 168 24.69 -30.00 23.91
CA GLY A 168 23.85 -29.88 22.73
C GLY A 168 22.35 -29.72 23.03
N PRO A 169 21.75 -30.53 23.90
CA PRO A 169 20.32 -30.40 24.22
C PRO A 169 19.94 -29.03 24.81
N GLN A 170 20.75 -28.49 25.73
CA GLN A 170 20.49 -27.17 26.32
C GLN A 170 20.67 -26.04 25.31
N LEU A 171 21.73 -26.08 24.50
CA LEU A 171 21.97 -25.11 23.45
C LEU A 171 20.89 -25.19 22.36
N ALA A 172 20.49 -26.39 21.95
CA ALA A 172 19.44 -26.61 20.96
C ALA A 172 18.11 -26.00 21.40
N VAL A 173 17.68 -26.31 22.63
CA VAL A 173 16.43 -25.81 23.19
C VAL A 173 16.46 -24.27 23.28
N SER A 174 17.50 -23.68 23.88
CA SER A 174 17.57 -22.23 24.08
C SER A 174 17.57 -21.46 22.75
N ARG A 175 18.38 -21.90 21.76
CA ARG A 175 18.45 -21.24 20.45
C ARG A 175 17.18 -21.45 19.63
N ALA A 176 16.59 -22.66 19.68
CA ALA A 176 15.33 -22.96 19.00
C ALA A 176 14.18 -22.10 19.56
N ILE A 177 14.07 -21.97 20.87
CA ILE A 177 13.03 -21.12 21.48
C ILE A 177 13.16 -19.68 20.99
N ILE A 178 14.36 -19.09 20.98
CA ILE A 178 14.58 -17.73 20.52
C ILE A 178 14.20 -17.58 19.03
N ALA A 179 14.68 -18.49 18.18
CA ALA A 179 14.41 -18.45 16.74
C ALA A 179 12.90 -18.62 16.45
N LEU A 180 12.26 -19.59 17.10
CA LEU A 180 10.82 -19.84 16.93
C LEU A 180 9.96 -18.72 17.50
N ALA A 181 10.34 -18.10 18.62
CA ALA A 181 9.62 -16.96 19.16
C ALA A 181 9.58 -15.80 18.15
N VAL A 182 10.70 -15.52 17.50
CA VAL A 182 10.71 -14.47 16.46
C VAL A 182 9.90 -14.91 15.23
N THR A 183 10.12 -16.11 14.72
CA THR A 183 9.49 -16.59 13.48
C THR A 183 7.98 -16.75 13.60
N VAL A 184 7.52 -17.36 14.72
CA VAL A 184 6.11 -17.76 14.89
C VAL A 184 5.27 -16.70 15.61
N CYS A 185 5.91 -15.86 16.44
CA CYS A 185 5.17 -14.85 17.21
C CYS A 185 5.42 -13.43 16.68
N VAL A 186 6.70 -13.01 16.57
CA VAL A 186 7.02 -11.60 16.28
C VAL A 186 6.69 -11.25 14.84
N LEU A 187 7.12 -12.04 13.85
CA LEU A 187 6.88 -11.72 12.44
C LEU A 187 5.39 -11.71 12.07
N PRO A 188 4.55 -12.69 12.47
CA PRO A 188 3.11 -12.62 12.24
C PRO A 188 2.43 -11.46 12.97
N ALA A 189 2.85 -11.15 14.21
CA ALA A 189 2.32 -10.00 14.94
C ALA A 189 2.65 -8.67 14.23
N LEU A 190 3.87 -8.52 13.71
CA LEU A 190 4.27 -7.35 12.91
C LEU A 190 3.44 -7.26 11.62
N GLN A 191 3.24 -8.38 10.90
CA GLN A 191 2.43 -8.38 9.70
C GLN A 191 0.97 -8.02 9.97
N PHE A 192 0.38 -8.60 11.02
CA PHE A 192 -0.98 -8.28 11.43
C PHE A 192 -1.12 -6.81 11.87
N GLY A 193 -0.17 -6.32 12.67
CA GLY A 193 -0.14 -4.91 13.10
C GLY A 193 0.01 -3.94 11.93
N PHE A 194 0.88 -4.25 10.98
CA PHE A 194 1.06 -3.45 9.77
C PHE A 194 -0.22 -3.43 8.92
N TRP A 195 -0.86 -4.60 8.74
CA TRP A 195 -2.15 -4.69 8.06
C TRP A 195 -3.24 -3.88 8.78
N LEU A 196 -3.31 -3.96 10.10
CA LEU A 196 -4.30 -3.22 10.89
C LEU A 196 -4.14 -1.70 10.75
N LEU A 197 -2.90 -1.20 10.76
CA LEU A 197 -2.62 0.22 10.53
C LEU A 197 -3.00 0.64 9.10
N GLN A 198 -2.71 -0.21 8.12
CA GLN A 198 -3.06 0.02 6.73
C GLN A 198 -4.59 0.01 6.53
N ASP A 199 -5.29 -0.97 7.09
CA ASP A 199 -6.74 -1.10 7.02
C ASP A 199 -7.45 0.10 7.68
N SER A 200 -6.98 0.52 8.85
CA SER A 200 -7.49 1.71 9.54
C SER A 200 -7.35 2.99 8.71
N SER A 201 -6.19 3.17 8.05
CA SER A 201 -5.96 4.29 7.12
C SER A 201 -6.83 4.20 5.85
N MET A 202 -7.15 2.97 5.43
CA MET A 202 -8.02 2.71 4.27
C MET A 202 -9.51 2.88 4.59
N GLN A 203 -9.92 2.76 5.85
CA GLN A 203 -11.31 2.91 6.29
C GLN A 203 -11.71 4.35 6.55
N SER A 204 -10.78 5.31 6.57
CA SER A 204 -11.15 6.72 6.63
C SER A 204 -11.99 7.08 5.41
N LEU A 205 -13.24 7.47 5.64
CA LEU A 205 -14.19 7.93 4.62
C LEU A 205 -14.05 9.44 4.36
N THR A 206 -13.17 10.09 5.11
CA THR A 206 -12.91 11.54 5.04
C THR A 206 -11.48 11.82 4.58
N ASP A 207 -11.29 12.95 3.93
CA ASP A 207 -9.98 13.47 3.56
C ASP A 207 -9.35 14.19 4.78
N PRO A 208 -8.10 13.84 5.16
CA PRO A 208 -7.50 14.37 6.39
C PRO A 208 -7.13 15.85 6.32
N LEU A 209 -7.00 16.44 5.12
CA LEU A 209 -6.67 17.84 4.96
C LEU A 209 -7.90 18.74 5.05
N THR A 210 -8.98 18.35 4.33
CA THR A 210 -10.16 19.17 4.14
C THR A 210 -11.35 18.77 5.02
N GLU A 211 -11.26 17.60 5.67
CA GLU A 211 -12.33 16.95 6.46
C GLU A 211 -13.58 16.59 5.63
N LEU A 212 -13.58 16.83 4.34
CA LEU A 212 -14.65 16.43 3.44
C LEU A 212 -14.65 14.90 3.26
N THR A 213 -15.74 14.35 2.76
CA THR A 213 -15.77 12.98 2.28
C THR A 213 -14.65 12.77 1.24
N ASN A 214 -13.93 11.68 1.30
CA ASN A 214 -12.99 11.32 0.25
C ASN A 214 -13.69 10.49 -0.86
N ARG A 215 -12.99 10.23 -1.97
CA ARG A 215 -13.53 9.46 -3.10
C ARG A 215 -14.10 8.09 -2.70
N ARG A 216 -13.53 7.43 -1.67
CA ARG A 216 -14.03 6.14 -1.16
C ARG A 216 -15.30 6.30 -0.35
N GLY A 217 -15.42 7.36 0.42
CA GLY A 217 -16.60 7.69 1.20
C GLY A 217 -17.82 8.02 0.35
N LEU A 218 -17.63 8.44 -0.91
CA LEU A 218 -18.73 8.76 -1.83
C LEU A 218 -19.77 7.65 -1.91
N ALA A 219 -19.34 6.39 -2.14
CA ALA A 219 -20.25 5.25 -2.32
C ALA A 219 -21.14 4.99 -1.09
N VAL A 220 -20.63 5.30 0.11
CA VAL A 220 -21.38 5.17 1.37
C VAL A 220 -22.34 6.35 1.53
N SER A 221 -21.88 7.56 1.23
CA SER A 221 -22.65 8.79 1.42
C SER A 221 -23.82 8.93 0.43
N VAL A 222 -23.62 8.52 -0.84
CA VAL A 222 -24.67 8.56 -1.88
C VAL A 222 -25.83 7.59 -1.60
N LYS A 223 -25.58 6.47 -0.91
CA LYS A 223 -26.68 5.59 -0.48
C LYS A 223 -27.71 6.29 0.40
N ARG A 224 -27.29 7.28 1.19
CA ARG A 224 -28.18 8.10 2.03
C ARG A 224 -29.02 9.05 1.19
N LEU A 225 -28.44 9.69 0.17
CA LEU A 225 -29.17 10.56 -0.77
C LEU A 225 -30.30 9.83 -1.49
N ASN A 226 -30.12 8.54 -1.78
CA ASN A 226 -31.15 7.74 -2.46
C ASN A 226 -32.30 7.29 -1.55
N THR A 227 -32.08 7.29 -0.22
CA THR A 227 -33.11 6.89 0.75
C THR A 227 -34.12 8.02 1.04
N ASP A 228 -33.69 9.28 0.93
CA ASP A 228 -34.47 10.46 1.32
C ASP A 228 -34.97 11.29 0.10
N ALA A 229 -34.87 10.71 -1.12
CA ALA A 229 -35.19 11.41 -2.38
C ALA A 229 -36.64 11.86 -2.46
N ARG A 230 -36.86 13.15 -2.68
CA ARG A 230 -38.15 13.73 -3.09
C ARG A 230 -38.47 13.27 -4.51
N ALA A 231 -39.75 13.04 -4.81
CA ALA A 231 -40.20 12.51 -6.09
C ALA A 231 -39.81 13.35 -7.32
N ASP A 232 -39.53 14.64 -7.14
CA ASP A 232 -39.19 15.60 -8.21
C ASP A 232 -37.70 16.01 -8.20
N ALA A 233 -36.84 15.28 -7.49
CA ALA A 233 -35.43 15.64 -7.34
C ALA A 233 -34.56 14.96 -8.40
N THR A 234 -33.88 15.75 -9.21
CA THR A 234 -32.91 15.35 -10.21
C THR A 234 -31.55 15.10 -9.54
N LEU A 235 -30.91 13.97 -9.89
CA LEU A 235 -29.52 13.73 -9.48
C LEU A 235 -28.62 14.72 -10.21
N CYS A 236 -27.79 15.44 -9.47
CA CYS A 236 -26.78 16.31 -10.05
C CYS A 236 -25.38 15.98 -9.53
N ALA A 237 -24.38 16.12 -10.40
CA ALA A 237 -22.97 16.06 -10.07
C ALA A 237 -22.28 17.34 -10.56
N LEU A 238 -21.54 17.99 -9.66
CA LEU A 238 -20.72 19.14 -9.96
C LEU A 238 -19.26 18.74 -9.74
N LEU A 239 -18.49 18.63 -10.80
CA LEU A 239 -17.06 18.43 -10.68
C LEU A 239 -16.35 19.78 -10.76
N ILE A 240 -15.51 20.05 -9.78
CA ILE A 240 -14.92 21.37 -9.49
C ILE A 240 -13.41 21.20 -9.43
N ASP A 241 -12.67 22.04 -10.10
CA ASP A 241 -11.21 22.07 -10.08
C ASP A 241 -10.69 23.48 -9.80
N VAL A 242 -9.66 23.58 -8.97
CA VAL A 242 -9.05 24.87 -8.62
C VAL A 242 -8.15 25.36 -9.75
N ASP A 243 -8.51 26.47 -10.35
CA ASP A 243 -7.79 27.05 -11.48
C ASP A 243 -6.35 27.39 -11.09
N ARG A 244 -5.40 26.94 -11.93
CA ARG A 244 -3.96 27.22 -11.81
C ARG A 244 -3.37 26.83 -10.43
N PHE A 245 -3.89 25.84 -9.77
CA PHE A 245 -3.43 25.43 -8.42
C PHE A 245 -1.93 25.10 -8.39
N LYS A 246 -1.40 24.48 -9.44
CA LYS A 246 0.04 24.25 -9.57
C LYS A 246 0.84 25.56 -9.45
N SER A 247 0.36 26.64 -10.07
CA SER A 247 1.04 27.95 -9.98
C SER A 247 1.03 28.52 -8.55
N VAL A 248 -0.02 28.24 -7.77
CA VAL A 248 -0.08 28.60 -6.34
C VAL A 248 1.03 27.84 -5.58
N ASN A 249 1.13 26.54 -5.77
CA ASN A 249 2.17 25.72 -5.13
C ASN A 249 3.58 26.17 -5.53
N ASP A 250 3.80 26.43 -6.82
CA ASP A 250 5.10 26.84 -7.34
C ASP A 250 5.53 28.23 -6.83
N THR A 251 4.56 29.12 -6.56
CA THR A 251 4.85 30.51 -6.11
C THR A 251 4.92 30.64 -4.61
N PHE A 252 4.00 30.00 -3.86
CA PHE A 252 3.78 30.20 -2.43
C PHE A 252 4.17 28.99 -1.58
N GLY A 253 4.51 27.86 -2.20
CA GLY A 253 4.82 26.60 -1.54
C GLY A 253 3.59 25.78 -1.14
N HIS A 254 3.82 24.48 -0.89
CA HIS A 254 2.75 23.51 -0.61
C HIS A 254 1.92 23.83 0.64
N ALA A 255 2.50 24.44 1.67
CA ALA A 255 1.75 24.81 2.87
C ALA A 255 0.64 25.82 2.57
N VAL A 256 0.92 26.82 1.71
CA VAL A 256 -0.09 27.78 1.26
C VAL A 256 -1.10 27.12 0.32
N GLY A 257 -0.65 26.18 -0.51
CA GLY A 257 -1.56 25.36 -1.33
C GLY A 257 -2.54 24.56 -0.49
N ASP A 258 -2.08 23.95 0.60
CA ASP A 258 -2.95 23.24 1.56
C ASP A 258 -3.99 24.18 2.20
N ASP A 259 -3.61 25.38 2.61
CA ASP A 259 -4.54 26.39 3.13
C ASP A 259 -5.58 26.82 2.09
N VAL A 260 -5.18 26.94 0.82
CA VAL A 260 -6.10 27.20 -0.30
C VAL A 260 -7.13 26.08 -0.44
N LEU A 261 -6.70 24.82 -0.38
CA LEU A 261 -7.61 23.66 -0.48
C LEU A 261 -8.57 23.60 0.71
N ILE A 262 -8.11 23.84 1.94
CA ILE A 262 -8.96 23.90 3.13
C ILE A 262 -10.02 25.00 3.00
N ARG A 263 -9.61 26.19 2.58
CA ARG A 263 -10.51 27.33 2.36
C ARG A 263 -11.52 27.04 1.27
N THR A 264 -11.09 26.47 0.14
CA THR A 264 -11.98 26.08 -0.96
C THR A 264 -13.01 25.05 -0.51
N ALA A 265 -12.59 24.03 0.21
CA ALA A 265 -13.47 23.01 0.79
C ALA A 265 -14.57 23.63 1.69
N ARG A 266 -14.19 24.56 2.57
CA ARG A 266 -15.13 25.26 3.46
C ARG A 266 -16.12 26.11 2.67
N ARG A 267 -15.67 26.82 1.63
CA ARG A 267 -16.51 27.65 0.77
C ARG A 267 -17.50 26.81 -0.03
N ILE A 268 -17.06 25.68 -0.58
CA ILE A 268 -17.93 24.72 -1.27
C ILE A 268 -18.98 24.19 -0.28
N ARG A 269 -18.56 23.70 0.90
CA ARG A 269 -19.48 23.13 1.91
C ARG A 269 -20.54 24.15 2.35
N ALA A 270 -20.15 25.41 2.56
CA ALA A 270 -21.06 26.50 2.93
C ALA A 270 -22.01 26.90 1.79
N SER A 271 -21.67 26.57 0.56
CA SER A 271 -22.44 26.95 -0.65
C SER A 271 -23.44 25.89 -1.10
N VAL A 272 -23.58 24.77 -0.40
CA VAL A 272 -24.48 23.67 -0.79
C VAL A 272 -25.40 23.31 0.38
N PRO A 273 -26.53 22.63 0.14
CA PRO A 273 -27.41 22.14 1.22
C PRO A 273 -26.66 21.23 2.20
N GLU A 274 -27.18 21.10 3.41
CA GLU A 274 -26.58 20.27 4.45
C GLU A 274 -26.52 18.78 4.04
N ASP A 275 -27.54 18.32 3.34
CA ASP A 275 -27.68 16.93 2.86
C ASP A 275 -26.81 16.63 1.64
N ALA A 276 -26.28 17.63 0.94
CA ALA A 276 -25.41 17.42 -0.22
C ALA A 276 -24.11 16.71 0.17
N VAL A 277 -23.68 15.73 -0.63
CA VAL A 277 -22.41 15.02 -0.47
C VAL A 277 -21.30 15.83 -1.11
N VAL A 278 -20.38 16.35 -0.30
CA VAL A 278 -19.20 17.08 -0.76
C VAL A 278 -17.98 16.20 -0.58
N VAL A 279 -17.23 16.01 -1.66
CA VAL A 279 -16.12 15.05 -1.75
C VAL A 279 -14.86 15.77 -2.20
N ARG A 280 -13.72 15.49 -1.59
CA ARG A 280 -12.43 15.74 -2.22
C ARG A 280 -12.13 14.59 -3.19
N TRP A 281 -12.25 14.88 -4.51
CA TRP A 281 -12.21 13.88 -5.56
C TRP A 281 -10.77 13.53 -5.98
N GLY A 282 -9.89 14.54 -6.00
CA GLY A 282 -8.48 14.44 -6.37
C GLY A 282 -7.61 15.38 -5.55
N GLY A 283 -6.42 15.68 -6.05
CA GLY A 283 -5.48 16.61 -5.41
C GLY A 283 -6.06 18.01 -5.20
N GLU A 284 -6.58 18.60 -6.28
CA GLU A 284 -7.16 19.94 -6.37
C GLU A 284 -8.60 19.92 -6.86
N GLU A 285 -9.20 18.73 -6.94
CA GLU A 285 -10.53 18.48 -7.47
C GLU A 285 -11.52 18.18 -6.35
N PHE A 286 -12.71 18.73 -6.47
CA PHE A 286 -13.83 18.48 -5.58
C PHE A 286 -15.06 18.02 -6.37
N LEU A 287 -15.90 17.21 -5.73
CA LEU A 287 -17.16 16.75 -6.30
C LEU A 287 -18.30 17.05 -5.33
N VAL A 288 -19.37 17.63 -5.85
CA VAL A 288 -20.63 17.75 -5.12
C VAL A 288 -21.65 16.85 -5.80
N VAL A 289 -22.31 15.99 -5.02
CA VAL A 289 -23.43 15.16 -5.48
C VAL A 289 -24.64 15.50 -4.61
N ASP A 290 -25.75 15.82 -5.26
CA ASP A 290 -26.98 16.16 -4.59
C ASP A 290 -28.21 15.73 -5.40
N ARG A 291 -29.39 15.72 -4.76
CA ARG A 291 -30.67 15.57 -5.42
C ARG A 291 -31.49 16.85 -5.19
N ILE A 292 -31.47 17.69 -6.19
CA ILE A 292 -32.15 19.01 -6.16
C ILE A 292 -32.98 19.15 -7.44
N PRO A 293 -34.01 20.05 -7.44
CA PRO A 293 -34.71 20.39 -8.66
C PRO A 293 -33.71 20.88 -9.74
N GLY A 294 -33.82 20.32 -10.96
CA GLY A 294 -32.85 20.57 -12.03
C GLY A 294 -32.60 22.05 -12.33
N ASN A 295 -33.61 22.90 -12.21
CA ASN A 295 -33.49 24.36 -12.36
C ASN A 295 -32.67 25.06 -11.25
N GLN A 296 -32.35 24.38 -10.17
CA GLN A 296 -31.57 24.95 -9.04
C GLN A 296 -30.09 24.54 -9.14
N ALA A 297 -29.74 23.50 -9.90
CA ALA A 297 -28.39 22.98 -9.97
C ALA A 297 -27.39 24.03 -10.48
N GLU A 298 -27.75 24.79 -11.52
CA GLU A 298 -26.94 25.88 -12.06
C GLU A 298 -26.75 26.99 -11.01
N THR A 299 -27.79 27.36 -10.29
CA THR A 299 -27.71 28.38 -9.22
C THR A 299 -26.74 27.94 -8.13
N VAL A 300 -26.74 26.66 -7.74
CA VAL A 300 -25.79 26.10 -6.77
C VAL A 300 -24.37 26.16 -7.32
N ALA A 301 -24.15 25.77 -8.58
CA ALA A 301 -22.84 25.81 -9.20
C ALA A 301 -22.26 27.24 -9.26
N GLU A 302 -23.05 28.22 -9.70
CA GLU A 302 -22.64 29.63 -9.74
C GLU A 302 -22.40 30.20 -8.32
N ARG A 303 -23.18 29.80 -7.33
CA ARG A 303 -22.95 30.19 -5.94
C ARG A 303 -21.60 29.66 -5.43
N ILE A 304 -21.26 28.42 -5.74
CA ILE A 304 -19.94 27.83 -5.40
C ILE A 304 -18.83 28.62 -6.08
N ARG A 305 -18.94 28.85 -7.39
CA ARG A 305 -17.94 29.60 -8.16
C ARG A 305 -17.71 30.99 -7.58
N ALA A 306 -18.78 31.73 -7.31
CA ALA A 306 -18.70 33.06 -6.73
C ALA A 306 -18.10 33.05 -5.31
N ALA A 307 -18.49 32.10 -4.45
CA ALA A 307 -17.95 31.98 -3.11
C ALA A 307 -16.45 31.64 -3.11
N VAL A 308 -15.99 30.79 -4.01
CA VAL A 308 -14.55 30.48 -4.12
C VAL A 308 -13.76 31.67 -4.61
N ALA A 309 -14.29 32.46 -5.54
CA ALA A 309 -13.67 33.66 -6.09
C ALA A 309 -13.66 34.87 -5.14
N GLU A 310 -14.30 34.80 -3.95
CA GLU A 310 -14.22 35.86 -2.95
C GLU A 310 -12.77 36.22 -2.60
N PRO A 311 -12.49 37.50 -2.32
CA PRO A 311 -11.14 37.97 -2.02
C PRO A 311 -10.46 37.17 -0.91
N ALA A 312 -9.24 36.76 -1.17
CA ALA A 312 -8.33 36.06 -0.22
C ALA A 312 -6.89 36.08 -0.77
N GLU A 313 -5.92 35.77 0.06
CA GLU A 313 -4.51 35.64 -0.35
C GLU A 313 -4.04 34.18 -0.19
N PRO A 314 -3.58 33.56 -1.30
CA PRO A 314 -3.75 34.00 -2.69
C PRO A 314 -5.21 33.86 -3.14
N THR A 315 -5.65 34.73 -4.04
CA THR A 315 -6.96 34.58 -4.70
C THR A 315 -6.93 33.43 -5.69
N VAL A 316 -7.94 32.56 -5.65
CA VAL A 316 -8.12 31.45 -6.59
C VAL A 316 -9.55 31.45 -7.13
N THR A 317 -9.71 30.87 -8.29
CA THR A 317 -11.02 30.61 -8.93
C THR A 317 -11.20 29.12 -9.16
N VAL A 318 -12.38 28.71 -9.58
CA VAL A 318 -12.68 27.31 -9.92
C VAL A 318 -13.39 27.20 -11.26
N SER A 319 -13.08 26.14 -11.97
CA SER A 319 -13.82 25.67 -13.14
C SER A 319 -14.77 24.56 -12.71
N ILE A 320 -16.03 24.64 -13.08
CA ILE A 320 -17.08 23.72 -12.65
C ILE A 320 -17.77 23.11 -13.87
N GLY A 321 -17.84 21.80 -13.92
CA GLY A 321 -18.70 21.04 -14.81
C GLY A 321 -19.92 20.55 -14.07
N LEU A 322 -21.11 20.83 -14.56
CA LEU A 322 -22.39 20.40 -14.02
C LEU A 322 -23.05 19.40 -14.97
N ALA A 323 -23.39 18.24 -14.45
CA ALA A 323 -24.25 17.25 -15.13
C ALA A 323 -25.46 16.94 -14.25
N THR A 324 -26.61 16.77 -14.91
CA THR A 324 -27.88 16.41 -14.27
C THR A 324 -28.47 15.16 -14.91
N CYS A 325 -29.21 14.36 -14.14
CA CYS A 325 -29.93 13.21 -14.65
C CYS A 325 -31.26 13.02 -13.90
N GLU A 326 -32.34 12.92 -14.67
CA GLU A 326 -33.68 12.66 -14.16
C GLU A 326 -33.98 11.16 -14.01
N ARG A 327 -33.20 10.31 -14.66
CA ARG A 327 -33.38 8.85 -14.67
C ARG A 327 -32.98 8.25 -13.32
N ALA A 328 -33.85 7.40 -12.77
CA ALA A 328 -33.60 6.74 -11.50
C ALA A 328 -32.63 5.56 -11.59
N ASP A 329 -32.39 5.02 -12.78
CA ASP A 329 -31.60 3.83 -13.07
C ASP A 329 -30.19 4.11 -13.62
N ILE A 330 -29.79 5.37 -13.71
CA ILE A 330 -28.45 5.75 -14.23
C ILE A 330 -27.38 5.48 -13.18
N ASP A 331 -26.21 5.04 -13.63
CA ASP A 331 -25.04 4.94 -12.78
C ASP A 331 -24.48 6.36 -12.47
N LEU A 332 -24.26 6.65 -11.21
CA LEU A 332 -23.60 7.89 -10.77
C LEU A 332 -22.28 8.13 -11.51
N ILE A 333 -21.58 7.08 -11.89
CA ILE A 333 -20.30 7.17 -12.63
C ILE A 333 -20.50 7.87 -13.97
N ASP A 334 -21.61 7.59 -14.67
CA ASP A 334 -21.90 8.23 -15.96
C ASP A 334 -22.17 9.73 -15.79
N VAL A 335 -22.93 10.10 -14.75
CA VAL A 335 -23.18 11.53 -14.43
C VAL A 335 -21.90 12.26 -14.05
N ILE A 336 -21.01 11.62 -13.27
CA ILE A 336 -19.70 12.19 -12.94
C ILE A 336 -18.84 12.34 -14.19
N SER A 337 -18.85 11.37 -15.09
CA SER A 337 -18.08 11.44 -16.36
C SER A 337 -18.56 12.56 -17.26
N ALA A 338 -19.88 12.81 -17.31
CA ALA A 338 -20.45 13.95 -18.05
C ALA A 338 -20.04 15.29 -17.40
N ALA A 339 -20.03 15.37 -16.06
CA ALA A 339 -19.55 16.55 -15.33
C ALA A 339 -18.04 16.79 -15.58
N ASP A 340 -17.23 15.73 -15.69
CA ASP A 340 -15.80 15.83 -15.97
C ASP A 340 -15.55 16.46 -17.37
N ALA A 341 -16.26 15.98 -18.37
CA ALA A 341 -16.18 16.57 -19.72
C ALA A 341 -16.54 18.06 -19.73
N ALA A 342 -17.60 18.44 -19.02
CA ALA A 342 -18.02 19.85 -18.89
C ALA A 342 -16.99 20.69 -18.12
N MET A 343 -16.39 20.16 -17.07
CA MET A 343 -15.32 20.84 -16.31
C MET A 343 -14.10 21.09 -17.18
N TYR A 344 -13.71 20.10 -17.99
CA TYR A 344 -12.61 20.27 -18.93
C TYR A 344 -12.88 21.38 -19.96
N GLU A 345 -14.12 21.49 -20.45
CA GLU A 345 -14.55 22.60 -21.33
C GLU A 345 -14.46 23.95 -20.58
N ALA A 346 -14.91 24.03 -19.33
CA ALA A 346 -14.79 25.23 -18.52
C ALA A 346 -13.33 25.70 -18.37
N LYS A 347 -12.40 24.76 -18.18
CA LYS A 347 -10.94 25.05 -18.15
C LYS A 347 -10.39 25.51 -19.48
N ALA A 348 -10.79 24.86 -20.57
CA ALA A 348 -10.34 25.23 -21.93
C ALA A 348 -10.79 26.65 -22.31
N ASP A 349 -11.94 27.08 -21.84
CA ASP A 349 -12.51 28.41 -22.04
C ASP A 349 -11.92 29.52 -21.15
N GLY A 350 -10.87 29.24 -20.41
CA GLY A 350 -10.12 30.23 -19.63
C GLY A 350 -10.30 30.12 -18.11
N GLY A 351 -11.13 29.21 -17.62
CA GLY A 351 -11.40 29.00 -16.20
C GLY A 351 -12.41 29.97 -15.58
N ASN A 352 -12.62 29.87 -14.27
CA ASN A 352 -13.58 30.66 -13.50
C ASN A 352 -15.00 30.65 -14.11
N LYS A 353 -15.48 29.48 -14.50
CA LYS A 353 -16.69 29.30 -15.30
C LYS A 353 -17.44 28.04 -14.88
N VAL A 354 -18.76 28.06 -15.05
CA VAL A 354 -19.63 26.89 -15.00
C VAL A 354 -19.97 26.48 -16.43
N VAL A 355 -19.79 25.23 -16.76
CA VAL A 355 -20.29 24.60 -18.00
C VAL A 355 -21.28 23.52 -17.63
N ILE A 356 -22.43 23.52 -18.30
CA ILE A 356 -23.52 22.59 -18.06
C ILE A 356 -23.61 21.65 -19.26
N THR A 357 -23.57 20.35 -18.99
CA THR A 357 -23.88 19.37 -20.02
C THR A 357 -25.33 18.96 -19.88
N ALA A 358 -26.05 18.97 -21.01
CA ALA A 358 -27.41 18.43 -21.04
C ALA A 358 -27.36 16.92 -20.80
N GLU A 359 -28.33 16.41 -20.03
CA GLU A 359 -28.57 15.03 -19.61
C GLU A 359 -27.52 14.00 -20.01
N ALA A 360 -26.92 13.32 -19.01
CA ALA A 360 -26.17 12.11 -19.26
C ALA A 360 -27.09 11.10 -19.98
N ALA A 361 -26.73 10.75 -21.20
CA ALA A 361 -27.56 9.94 -22.09
C ALA A 361 -27.63 8.48 -21.64
#